data_fdd3130bf6d674d6deda60e11c95c966
#
_entry.id   fdd3130bf6d674d6deda60e11c95c966
#
_cell.length_a   1.000
_cell.length_b   1.000
_cell.length_c   1.000
_cell.angle_alpha   90.00
_cell.angle_beta   90.00
_cell.angle_gamma   90.00
#
_symmetry.space_group_name_H-M   'P 1'
#
loop_
_entity.id
_entity.type
_entity.pdbx_description
1 polymer ?
#
loop_
_entity_poly.entity_id
_entity_poly.type
_entity_poly.pdbx_seq_one_letter_code
_entity_poly.pdbx_strand_id
1 'polypeptide(L)'
;MNHQKILILDFGSQVTQLIARRIREAHVYCEVHPCDVSSDWVRQYAADGQLKGIILSGSHASVYEVDDRAPDAVFQLGVPVLGICYGMQTMAMQLGGQVEGSNTREFGYAEVRARGHTRLLDGIQDFHTPEGHGMLKVWMSHGDKVTTLPEGFKLMASTPSCPIAGMADEDRHFYGVQFHPEVTHTVQGRAMLERFVLDICGVRPDWVMRDHIEEAVAAIREQVGDEEVILGLSGGVDSSVAAALIHRAIGDQLTCVFVDHGLLRLNEGDMVMDMFAG
;
A
#
# COMPACT_ATOMS: atom_id res chain seq x y z
N MET A 1 -0.18 -6.50 -21.32
CA MET A 1 -0.02 -5.04 -21.63
C MET A 1 0.92 -4.43 -20.60
N ASN A 2 1.78 -3.49 -21.01
CA ASN A 2 2.78 -2.91 -20.08
C ASN A 2 2.14 -1.69 -19.40
N HIS A 3 1.44 -1.88 -18.28
CA HIS A 3 0.86 -0.78 -17.50
C HIS A 3 1.94 0.03 -16.79
N GLN A 4 1.71 1.33 -16.66
CA GLN A 4 2.42 2.12 -15.68
C GLN A 4 2.05 1.62 -14.29
N LYS A 5 3.03 1.51 -13.38
CA LYS A 5 2.83 0.82 -12.10
C LYS A 5 3.33 1.60 -10.90
N ILE A 6 2.68 1.34 -9.76
CA ILE A 6 3.12 1.76 -8.43
C ILE A 6 3.65 0.53 -7.70
N LEU A 7 4.83 0.63 -7.12
CA LEU A 7 5.39 -0.37 -6.22
C LEU A 7 4.98 -0.05 -4.78
N ILE A 8 4.41 -1.02 -4.08
CA ILE A 8 4.12 -0.92 -2.65
C ILE A 8 5.09 -1.87 -1.93
N LEU A 9 5.94 -1.34 -1.05
CA LEU A 9 6.78 -2.14 -0.18
C LEU A 9 6.09 -2.35 1.16
N ASP A 10 5.88 -3.62 1.52
CA ASP A 10 5.14 -4.05 2.70
C ASP A 10 6.09 -4.25 3.89
N PHE A 11 5.93 -3.44 4.91
CA PHE A 11 6.65 -3.53 6.19
C PHE A 11 5.87 -4.31 7.26
N GLY A 12 4.92 -5.16 6.85
CA GLY A 12 4.15 -6.01 7.74
C GLY A 12 2.92 -5.34 8.35
N SER A 13 2.37 -4.32 7.70
CA SER A 13 1.12 -3.71 8.14
C SER A 13 -0.08 -4.59 7.82
N GLN A 14 -1.01 -4.72 8.78
CA GLN A 14 -2.29 -5.39 8.55
C GLN A 14 -3.16 -4.69 7.49
N VAL A 15 -2.86 -3.44 7.16
CA VAL A 15 -3.65 -2.61 6.23
C VAL A 15 -2.94 -2.33 4.91
N THR A 16 -1.79 -2.98 4.62
CA THR A 16 -1.07 -2.80 3.34
C THR A 16 -1.96 -3.11 2.14
N GLN A 17 -2.80 -4.14 2.23
CA GLN A 17 -3.74 -4.49 1.15
C GLN A 17 -4.80 -3.40 0.90
N LEU A 18 -5.13 -2.58 1.91
CA LEU A 18 -6.00 -1.42 1.72
C LEU A 18 -5.31 -0.34 0.87
N ILE A 19 -3.99 -0.15 1.00
CA ILE A 19 -3.25 0.76 0.12
C ILE A 19 -3.42 0.30 -1.34
N ALA A 20 -3.11 -0.97 -1.62
CA ALA A 20 -3.26 -1.55 -2.96
C ALA A 20 -4.69 -1.41 -3.48
N ARG A 21 -5.68 -1.67 -2.64
CA ARG A 21 -7.10 -1.51 -3.00
C ARG A 21 -7.41 -0.07 -3.40
N ARG A 22 -6.99 0.94 -2.61
CA ARG A 22 -7.24 2.36 -2.93
C ARG A 22 -6.59 2.78 -4.24
N ILE A 23 -5.37 2.31 -4.50
CA ILE A 23 -4.67 2.58 -5.76
C ILE A 23 -5.43 1.96 -6.95
N ARG A 24 -5.90 0.73 -6.81
CA ARG A 24 -6.69 0.04 -7.84
C ARG A 24 -8.07 0.65 -8.05
N GLU A 25 -8.69 1.19 -7.00
CA GLU A 25 -9.94 1.98 -7.11
C GLU A 25 -9.74 3.27 -7.91
N ALA A 26 -8.51 3.81 -7.94
CA ALA A 26 -8.13 4.92 -8.82
C ALA A 26 -7.74 4.49 -10.25
N HIS A 27 -8.01 3.24 -10.62
CA HIS A 27 -7.67 2.64 -11.93
C HIS A 27 -6.16 2.63 -12.23
N VAL A 28 -5.34 2.51 -11.20
CA VAL A 28 -3.88 2.44 -11.32
C VAL A 28 -3.40 1.03 -10.96
N TYR A 29 -2.52 0.47 -11.79
CA TYR A 29 -1.89 -0.81 -11.49
C TYR A 29 -0.86 -0.67 -10.37
N CYS A 30 -0.88 -1.59 -9.43
CA CYS A 30 0.11 -1.66 -8.36
C CYS A 30 0.42 -3.10 -7.96
N GLU A 31 1.65 -3.30 -7.53
CA GLU A 31 2.13 -4.57 -6.98
C GLU A 31 2.61 -4.36 -5.55
N VAL A 32 2.37 -5.36 -4.70
CA VAL A 32 2.84 -5.39 -3.31
C VAL A 32 3.98 -6.39 -3.21
N HIS A 33 5.13 -5.92 -2.74
CA HIS A 33 6.31 -6.75 -2.51
C HIS A 33 6.84 -6.53 -1.08
N PRO A 34 7.50 -7.50 -0.47
CA PRO A 34 8.05 -7.35 0.87
C PRO A 34 9.17 -6.28 0.89
N CYS A 35 9.37 -5.64 2.04
CA CYS A 35 10.35 -4.56 2.19
C CYS A 35 11.80 -5.02 2.12
N ASP A 36 12.08 -6.31 2.30
CA ASP A 36 13.40 -6.93 2.30
C ASP A 36 13.95 -7.27 0.90
N VAL A 37 13.24 -6.87 -0.17
CA VAL A 37 13.79 -6.98 -1.53
C VAL A 37 15.10 -6.18 -1.66
N SER A 38 16.03 -6.70 -2.46
CA SER A 38 17.33 -6.03 -2.62
C SER A 38 17.24 -4.75 -3.46
N SER A 39 18.20 -3.83 -3.29
CA SER A 39 18.33 -2.66 -4.15
C SER A 39 18.49 -3.01 -5.64
N ASP A 40 19.16 -4.13 -5.93
CA ASP A 40 19.32 -4.59 -7.32
C ASP A 40 17.99 -5.09 -7.90
N TRP A 41 17.19 -5.78 -7.08
CA TRP A 41 15.82 -6.15 -7.47
C TRP A 41 14.98 -4.92 -7.80
N VAL A 42 15.02 -3.89 -6.96
CA VAL A 42 14.28 -2.64 -7.18
C VAL A 42 14.72 -1.95 -8.49
N ARG A 43 16.03 -1.91 -8.76
CA ARG A 43 16.55 -1.35 -10.03
C ARG A 43 16.09 -2.17 -11.24
N GLN A 44 16.13 -3.50 -11.14
CA GLN A 44 15.65 -4.38 -12.20
C GLN A 44 14.15 -4.24 -12.42
N TYR A 45 13.37 -4.15 -11.34
CA TYR A 45 11.92 -3.94 -11.39
C TYR A 45 11.54 -2.62 -12.10
N ALA A 46 12.36 -1.58 -11.95
CA ALA A 46 12.18 -0.29 -12.60
C ALA A 46 12.73 -0.22 -14.03
N ALA A 47 13.50 -1.21 -14.49
CA ALA A 47 14.24 -1.16 -15.75
C ALA A 47 13.36 -1.06 -16.99
N ASP A 48 12.11 -1.50 -16.94
CA ASP A 48 11.13 -1.38 -18.02
C ASP A 48 10.58 0.05 -18.19
N GLY A 49 10.93 0.99 -17.30
CA GLY A 49 10.47 2.38 -17.30
C GLY A 49 9.00 2.58 -16.94
N GLN A 50 8.30 1.52 -16.50
CA GLN A 50 6.88 1.59 -16.14
C GLN A 50 6.67 1.95 -14.67
N LEU A 51 7.66 1.81 -13.81
CA LEU A 51 7.58 2.25 -12.41
C LEU A 51 7.48 3.77 -12.34
N LYS A 52 6.39 4.29 -11.78
CA LYS A 52 6.10 5.72 -11.70
C LYS A 52 6.10 6.28 -10.28
N GLY A 53 6.04 5.42 -9.28
CA GLY A 53 6.11 5.83 -7.88
C GLY A 53 6.20 4.63 -6.94
N ILE A 54 6.60 4.90 -5.70
CA ILE A 54 6.78 3.89 -4.66
C ILE A 54 6.03 4.33 -3.41
N ILE A 55 5.33 3.39 -2.76
CA ILE A 55 4.67 3.59 -1.48
C ILE A 55 5.33 2.66 -0.45
N LEU A 56 5.76 3.22 0.67
CA LEU A 56 6.26 2.49 1.83
C LEU A 56 5.12 2.37 2.84
N SER A 57 4.70 1.15 3.15
CA SER A 57 3.57 0.90 4.04
C SER A 57 3.90 1.19 5.51
N GLY A 58 2.89 1.10 6.36
CA GLY A 58 3.08 1.06 7.80
C GLY A 58 3.66 -0.26 8.31
N SER A 59 3.95 -0.31 9.60
CA SER A 59 4.27 -1.52 10.36
C SER A 59 3.69 -1.41 11.77
N HIS A 60 3.52 -2.54 12.44
CA HIS A 60 3.20 -2.59 13.87
C HIS A 60 4.46 -2.52 14.75
N ALA A 61 5.64 -2.68 14.15
CA ALA A 61 6.91 -2.66 14.83
C ALA A 61 7.44 -1.22 15.03
N SER A 62 8.32 -1.05 16.01
CA SER A 62 9.13 0.16 16.17
C SER A 62 10.35 0.12 15.24
N VAL A 63 10.73 1.29 14.71
CA VAL A 63 11.98 1.41 13.92
C VAL A 63 13.25 1.09 14.71
N TYR A 64 13.14 0.95 16.02
CA TYR A 64 14.24 0.55 16.92
C TYR A 64 14.20 -0.94 17.29
N GLU A 65 13.09 -1.62 17.08
CA GLU A 65 12.94 -3.04 17.42
C GLU A 65 13.28 -3.95 16.24
N VAL A 66 13.06 -3.46 15.02
CA VAL A 66 13.36 -4.20 13.79
C VAL A 66 14.28 -3.38 12.89
N ASP A 67 15.09 -4.08 12.11
CA ASP A 67 16.02 -3.47 11.16
C ASP A 67 15.46 -3.45 9.73
N ASP A 68 14.14 -3.45 9.62
CA ASP A 68 13.45 -3.36 8.34
C ASP A 68 13.61 -1.94 7.79
N ARG A 69 14.29 -1.84 6.64
CA ARG A 69 14.54 -0.58 5.94
C ARG A 69 14.14 -0.70 4.49
N ALA A 70 13.76 0.42 3.89
CA ALA A 70 13.57 0.45 2.46
C ALA A 70 14.92 0.24 1.75
N PRO A 71 14.97 -0.52 0.64
CA PRO A 71 16.18 -0.59 -0.18
C PRO A 71 16.66 0.81 -0.58
N ASP A 72 17.95 1.10 -0.48
CA ASP A 72 18.49 2.43 -0.82
C ASP A 72 18.13 2.89 -2.25
N ALA A 73 18.00 1.94 -3.16
CA ALA A 73 17.58 2.21 -4.53
C ALA A 73 16.25 2.95 -4.61
N VAL A 74 15.32 2.77 -3.65
CA VAL A 74 14.03 3.47 -3.59
C VAL A 74 14.21 4.99 -3.65
N PHE A 75 15.21 5.50 -2.95
CA PHE A 75 15.49 6.94 -2.86
C PHE A 75 16.42 7.46 -3.96
N GLN A 76 16.92 6.56 -4.83
CA GLN A 76 17.90 6.87 -5.90
C GLN A 76 17.29 6.80 -7.31
N LEU A 77 16.11 6.19 -7.49
CA LEU A 77 15.48 5.99 -8.80
C LEU A 77 14.91 7.27 -9.43
N GLY A 78 14.75 8.35 -8.66
CA GLY A 78 14.15 9.59 -9.17
C GLY A 78 12.65 9.52 -9.42
N VAL A 79 11.97 8.54 -8.85
CA VAL A 79 10.49 8.45 -8.85
C VAL A 79 9.93 8.98 -7.54
N PRO A 80 8.69 9.51 -7.52
CA PRO A 80 8.03 9.93 -6.27
C PRO A 80 7.92 8.81 -5.25
N VAL A 81 8.07 9.15 -3.96
CA VAL A 81 7.94 8.20 -2.85
C VAL A 81 6.96 8.74 -1.81
N LEU A 82 6.04 7.89 -1.36
CA LEU A 82 5.13 8.17 -0.25
C LEU A 82 5.38 7.18 0.90
N GLY A 83 5.79 7.67 2.06
CA GLY A 83 5.90 6.88 3.30
C GLY A 83 4.66 7.06 4.17
N ILE A 84 4.06 5.95 4.61
CA ILE A 84 2.89 5.93 5.51
C ILE A 84 3.32 5.35 6.85
N CYS A 85 3.10 6.07 7.94
CA CYS A 85 3.39 5.67 9.32
C CYS A 85 4.86 5.19 9.46
N TYR A 86 5.12 3.90 9.61
CA TYR A 86 6.47 3.33 9.63
C TYR A 86 7.27 3.70 8.36
N GLY A 87 6.64 3.69 7.19
CA GLY A 87 7.27 4.09 5.93
C GLY A 87 7.78 5.53 5.94
N MET A 88 7.07 6.47 6.59
CA MET A 88 7.55 7.82 6.83
C MET A 88 8.75 7.83 7.79
N GLN A 89 8.69 7.04 8.87
CA GLN A 89 9.75 6.98 9.88
C GLN A 89 11.05 6.42 9.32
N THR A 90 10.97 5.30 8.58
CA THR A 90 12.15 4.70 7.93
C THR A 90 12.75 5.64 6.87
N MET A 91 11.91 6.30 6.07
CA MET A 91 12.35 7.35 5.13
C MET A 91 13.09 8.47 5.86
N ALA A 92 12.53 8.99 6.97
CA ALA A 92 13.16 10.05 7.75
C ALA A 92 14.54 9.63 8.26
N MET A 93 14.66 8.44 8.85
CA MET A 93 15.93 7.93 9.36
C MET A 93 16.96 7.72 8.25
N GLN A 94 16.59 7.09 7.16
CA GLN A 94 17.52 6.79 6.05
C GLN A 94 18.01 8.05 5.33
N LEU A 95 17.25 9.14 5.38
CA LEU A 95 17.61 10.42 4.75
C LEU A 95 18.23 11.44 5.73
N GLY A 96 18.57 11.01 6.96
CA GLY A 96 19.32 11.81 7.93
C GLY A 96 18.47 12.59 8.92
N GLY A 97 17.16 12.35 8.99
CA GLY A 97 16.29 12.81 10.06
C GLY A 97 16.41 11.98 11.34
N GLN A 98 15.57 12.28 12.33
CA GLN A 98 15.51 11.55 13.59
C GLN A 98 14.09 11.11 13.89
N VAL A 99 13.99 9.91 14.46
CA VAL A 99 12.74 9.33 14.99
C VAL A 99 12.99 9.11 16.48
N GLU A 100 11.97 9.24 17.30
CA GLU A 100 12.05 8.94 18.74
C GLU A 100 10.86 8.08 19.13
N GLY A 101 11.13 7.09 19.98
CA GLY A 101 10.07 6.32 20.65
C GLY A 101 9.29 7.21 21.60
N SER A 102 7.99 7.17 21.52
CA SER A 102 7.12 7.93 22.42
C SER A 102 6.55 7.03 23.51
N ASN A 103 6.63 7.48 24.76
CA ASN A 103 5.90 6.86 25.87
C ASN A 103 4.38 7.05 25.76
N THR A 104 3.94 7.95 24.86
CA THR A 104 2.53 8.20 24.57
C THR A 104 2.23 7.65 23.19
N ARG A 105 1.54 6.53 23.15
CA ARG A 105 1.05 5.94 21.89
C ARG A 105 -0.21 6.67 21.45
N GLU A 106 -0.28 7.02 20.16
CA GLU A 106 -1.45 7.65 19.55
C GLU A 106 -2.20 6.62 18.72
N PHE A 107 -3.39 6.25 19.17
CA PHE A 107 -4.29 5.35 18.45
C PHE A 107 -5.66 5.99 18.33
N GLY A 108 -6.21 5.98 17.11
CA GLY A 108 -7.56 6.43 16.84
C GLY A 108 -7.65 7.75 16.11
N TYR A 109 -8.79 8.41 16.28
CA TYR A 109 -9.11 9.67 15.64
C TYR A 109 -8.21 10.80 16.11
N ALA A 110 -7.72 11.61 15.17
CA ALA A 110 -6.98 12.84 15.43
C ALA A 110 -7.32 13.92 14.40
N GLU A 111 -7.18 15.18 14.81
CA GLU A 111 -7.26 16.34 13.91
C GLU A 111 -5.87 16.87 13.63
N VAL A 112 -5.48 16.84 12.38
CA VAL A 112 -4.15 17.23 11.91
C VAL A 112 -4.26 18.55 11.17
N ARG A 113 -3.41 19.52 11.53
CA ARG A 113 -3.28 20.76 10.77
C ARG A 113 -2.55 20.46 9.46
N ALA A 114 -3.26 20.57 8.35
CA ALA A 114 -2.69 20.46 7.01
C ALA A 114 -2.07 21.79 6.58
N ARG A 115 -0.86 21.73 6.02
CA ARG A 115 -0.21 22.88 5.43
C ARG A 115 -0.32 22.80 3.91
N GLY A 116 -1.23 23.57 3.33
CA GLY A 116 -1.61 23.52 1.90
C GLY A 116 -0.55 24.02 0.91
N HIS A 117 0.71 24.22 1.36
CA HIS A 117 1.80 24.64 0.48
C HIS A 117 2.52 23.48 -0.21
N THR A 118 2.11 22.23 0.04
CA THR A 118 2.68 21.04 -0.60
C THR A 118 1.71 20.49 -1.62
N ARG A 119 2.24 19.95 -2.73
CA ARG A 119 1.40 19.37 -3.80
C ARG A 119 0.46 18.28 -3.29
N LEU A 120 0.93 17.46 -2.34
CA LEU A 120 0.12 16.35 -1.80
C LEU A 120 -1.13 16.86 -1.07
N LEU A 121 -1.04 17.94 -0.30
CA LEU A 121 -2.15 18.44 0.52
C LEU A 121 -2.78 19.75 0.01
N ASP A 122 -2.36 20.25 -1.14
CA ASP A 122 -2.94 21.47 -1.71
C ASP A 122 -4.45 21.30 -1.95
N GLY A 123 -5.24 22.17 -1.30
CA GLY A 123 -6.71 22.13 -1.36
C GLY A 123 -7.36 20.91 -0.69
N ILE A 124 -6.60 20.05 0.00
CA ILE A 124 -7.14 18.87 0.70
C ILE A 124 -7.26 19.19 2.21
N GLN A 125 -8.49 19.41 2.66
CA GLN A 125 -8.86 19.60 4.08
C GLN A 125 -10.33 19.23 4.30
N ASP A 126 -10.66 18.88 5.54
CA ASP A 126 -12.04 18.59 5.95
C ASP A 126 -12.77 19.86 6.40
N PHE A 127 -12.05 20.75 7.09
CA PHE A 127 -12.59 22.01 7.57
C PHE A 127 -11.46 23.03 7.83
N HIS A 128 -11.84 24.25 8.16
CA HIS A 128 -10.90 25.30 8.59
C HIS A 128 -11.17 25.70 10.03
N THR A 129 -10.11 26.02 10.76
CA THR A 129 -10.23 26.67 12.07
C THR A 129 -10.70 28.11 11.89
N PRO A 130 -11.16 28.79 12.98
CA PRO A 130 -11.50 30.23 12.92
C PRO A 130 -10.35 31.11 12.40
N GLU A 131 -9.10 30.67 12.61
CA GLU A 131 -7.89 31.38 12.14
C GLU A 131 -7.55 31.03 10.68
N GLY A 132 -8.38 30.22 10.00
CA GLY A 132 -8.22 29.87 8.59
C GLY A 132 -7.25 28.71 8.33
N HIS A 133 -6.87 27.93 9.34
CA HIS A 133 -6.02 26.77 9.14
C HIS A 133 -6.81 25.58 8.63
N GLY A 134 -6.35 24.93 7.55
CA GLY A 134 -6.91 23.69 7.06
C GLY A 134 -6.65 22.53 8.01
N MET A 135 -7.69 21.74 8.28
CA MET A 135 -7.66 20.60 9.21
C MET A 135 -8.11 19.34 8.50
N LEU A 136 -7.47 18.23 8.86
CA LEU A 136 -7.79 16.89 8.39
C LEU A 136 -8.22 16.01 9.55
N LYS A 137 -9.27 15.22 9.33
CA LYS A 137 -9.73 14.15 10.22
C LYS A 137 -9.05 12.87 9.79
N VAL A 138 -8.17 12.35 10.64
CA VAL A 138 -7.30 11.23 10.30
C VAL A 138 -7.33 10.14 11.36
N TRP A 139 -6.81 8.96 11.00
CA TRP A 139 -6.58 7.85 11.91
C TRP A 139 -5.08 7.71 12.20
N MET A 140 -4.72 7.84 13.46
CA MET A 140 -3.37 7.62 13.98
C MET A 140 -3.23 6.20 14.52
N SER A 141 -2.06 5.59 14.34
CA SER A 141 -1.71 4.28 14.90
C SER A 141 -0.20 4.17 15.00
N HIS A 142 0.40 4.88 15.98
CA HIS A 142 1.86 4.90 16.13
C HIS A 142 2.31 5.07 17.58
N GLY A 143 3.51 4.53 17.88
CA GLY A 143 4.25 4.77 19.12
C GLY A 143 5.46 5.66 18.89
N ASP A 144 6.14 5.49 17.74
CA ASP A 144 7.29 6.30 17.35
C ASP A 144 6.86 7.49 16.50
N LYS A 145 7.65 8.56 16.51
CA LYS A 145 7.39 9.77 15.71
C LYS A 145 8.68 10.39 15.22
N VAL A 146 8.63 11.01 14.05
CA VAL A 146 9.72 11.84 13.53
C VAL A 146 9.84 13.10 14.39
N THR A 147 11.05 13.38 14.85
CA THR A 147 11.37 14.57 15.69
C THR A 147 12.27 15.57 14.98
N THR A 148 13.03 15.12 13.98
CA THR A 148 13.88 15.98 13.15
C THR A 148 13.66 15.64 11.68
N LEU A 149 13.32 16.67 10.89
CA LEU A 149 13.18 16.53 9.44
C LEU A 149 14.54 16.26 8.78
N PRO A 150 14.61 15.38 7.76
CA PRO A 150 15.79 15.28 6.92
C PRO A 150 16.04 16.58 6.13
N GLU A 151 17.27 16.76 5.64
CA GLU A 151 17.62 17.88 4.77
C GLU A 151 16.74 17.91 3.50
N GLY A 152 16.27 19.10 3.15
CA GLY A 152 15.34 19.34 2.04
C GLY A 152 13.87 19.19 2.37
N PHE A 153 13.52 18.47 3.45
CA PHE A 153 12.13 18.32 3.85
C PHE A 153 11.56 19.54 4.56
N LYS A 154 10.27 19.78 4.33
CA LYS A 154 9.47 20.80 5.02
C LYS A 154 8.32 20.15 5.76
N LEU A 155 7.88 20.80 6.83
CA LEU A 155 6.72 20.37 7.60
C LEU A 155 5.46 20.49 6.75
N MET A 156 4.77 19.37 6.55
CA MET A 156 3.54 19.26 5.75
C MET A 156 2.28 19.18 6.63
N ALA A 157 2.35 18.50 7.77
CA ALA A 157 1.23 18.31 8.67
C ALA A 157 1.71 18.22 10.13
N SER A 158 0.86 18.65 11.08
CA SER A 158 1.22 18.67 12.51
C SER A 158 0.01 18.53 13.42
N THR A 159 0.23 17.93 14.59
CA THR A 159 -0.67 17.99 15.77
C THR A 159 0.12 18.49 16.97
N PRO A 160 -0.54 18.85 18.10
CA PRO A 160 0.17 19.17 19.33
C PRO A 160 1.02 18.01 19.88
N SER A 161 0.56 16.77 19.73
CA SER A 161 1.23 15.55 20.21
C SER A 161 2.22 14.96 19.21
N CYS A 162 2.03 15.22 17.91
CA CYS A 162 2.91 14.83 16.82
C CYS A 162 3.28 16.06 15.98
N PRO A 163 4.31 16.82 16.37
CA PRO A 163 4.68 18.07 15.69
C PRO A 163 5.06 17.87 14.22
N ILE A 164 5.56 16.69 13.85
CA ILE A 164 5.84 16.29 12.48
C ILE A 164 4.93 15.11 12.13
N ALA A 165 3.65 15.40 11.89
CA ALA A 165 2.67 14.41 11.43
C ALA A 165 2.67 14.24 9.90
N GLY A 166 3.42 15.08 9.19
CA GLY A 166 3.68 14.95 7.77
C GLY A 166 4.86 15.80 7.34
N MET A 167 5.60 15.31 6.37
CA MET A 167 6.78 15.95 5.81
C MET A 167 6.81 15.80 4.28
N ALA A 168 7.42 16.76 3.59
CA ALA A 168 7.54 16.73 2.14
C ALA A 168 8.85 17.34 1.67
N ASP A 169 9.46 16.70 0.68
CA ASP A 169 10.50 17.26 -0.17
C ASP A 169 9.95 17.36 -1.59
N GLU A 170 9.58 18.57 -1.98
CA GLU A 170 8.94 18.85 -3.28
C GLU A 170 9.91 18.69 -4.46
N ASP A 171 11.20 18.87 -4.24
CA ASP A 171 12.21 18.78 -5.29
C ASP A 171 12.43 17.32 -5.72
N ARG A 172 12.41 16.39 -4.76
CA ARG A 172 12.53 14.94 -5.00
C ARG A 172 11.18 14.25 -5.14
N HIS A 173 10.07 14.93 -4.84
CA HIS A 173 8.71 14.38 -4.73
C HIS A 173 8.60 13.28 -3.67
N PHE A 174 9.23 13.49 -2.52
CA PHE A 174 9.15 12.59 -1.37
C PHE A 174 8.17 13.14 -0.33
N TYR A 175 7.22 12.31 0.06
CA TYR A 175 6.17 12.66 1.01
C TYR A 175 6.09 11.63 2.12
N GLY A 176 5.83 12.07 3.34
CA GLY A 176 5.59 11.19 4.47
C GLY A 176 4.39 11.66 5.28
N VAL A 177 3.53 10.73 5.70
CA VAL A 177 2.42 10.98 6.61
C VAL A 177 2.47 9.98 7.76
N GLN A 178 2.27 10.46 9.00
CA GLN A 178 2.26 9.62 10.19
C GLN A 178 0.94 8.88 10.37
N PHE A 179 -0.14 9.40 9.82
CA PHE A 179 -1.47 8.81 9.82
C PHE A 179 -1.68 7.87 8.63
N HIS A 180 -2.80 7.14 8.65
CA HIS A 180 -3.14 6.13 7.65
C HIS A 180 -4.17 6.66 6.64
N PRO A 181 -3.78 7.10 5.42
CA PRO A 181 -4.71 7.57 4.40
C PRO A 181 -5.52 6.44 3.77
N GLU A 182 -5.08 5.19 3.87
CA GLU A 182 -5.72 4.03 3.27
C GLU A 182 -7.00 3.59 3.99
N VAL A 183 -7.14 3.92 5.29
CA VAL A 183 -8.29 3.52 6.09
C VAL A 183 -9.47 4.49 5.93
N THR A 184 -10.70 3.99 6.10
CA THR A 184 -11.93 4.79 5.93
C THR A 184 -12.09 5.91 6.95
N HIS A 185 -11.42 5.82 8.09
CA HIS A 185 -11.46 6.84 9.15
C HIS A 185 -10.65 8.10 8.82
N THR A 186 -9.74 8.03 7.84
CA THR A 186 -9.08 9.21 7.28
C THR A 186 -9.95 9.72 6.13
N VAL A 187 -10.73 10.77 6.40
CA VAL A 187 -11.82 11.24 5.51
C VAL A 187 -11.30 11.60 4.13
N GLN A 188 -10.21 12.35 4.04
CA GLN A 188 -9.58 12.76 2.78
C GLN A 188 -8.51 11.78 2.27
N GLY A 189 -8.38 10.61 2.88
CA GLY A 189 -7.32 9.65 2.56
C GLY A 189 -7.33 9.20 1.10
N ARG A 190 -8.52 8.97 0.54
CA ARG A 190 -8.68 8.64 -0.87
C ARG A 190 -8.15 9.76 -1.77
N ALA A 191 -8.53 11.01 -1.51
CA ALA A 191 -8.08 12.16 -2.31
C ALA A 191 -6.55 12.33 -2.26
N MET A 192 -5.92 12.05 -1.10
CA MET A 192 -4.46 12.09 -0.96
C MET A 192 -3.78 11.02 -1.81
N LEU A 193 -4.27 9.77 -1.76
CA LEU A 193 -3.70 8.65 -2.52
C LEU A 193 -3.92 8.85 -4.03
N GLU A 194 -5.11 9.28 -4.45
CA GLU A 194 -5.38 9.63 -5.85
C GLU A 194 -4.46 10.76 -6.33
N ARG A 195 -4.30 11.83 -5.54
CA ARG A 195 -3.37 12.94 -5.83
C ARG A 195 -1.93 12.44 -6.00
N PHE A 196 -1.47 11.55 -5.11
CA PHE A 196 -0.14 11.00 -5.20
C PHE A 196 0.06 10.21 -6.50
N VAL A 197 -0.82 9.27 -6.83
CA VAL A 197 -0.61 8.39 -7.97
C VAL A 197 -0.94 9.03 -9.31
N LEU A 198 -1.98 9.88 -9.38
CA LEU A 198 -2.42 10.47 -10.64
C LEU A 198 -1.68 11.77 -10.96
N ASP A 199 -1.56 12.69 -9.98
CA ASP A 199 -1.03 14.02 -10.23
C ASP A 199 0.49 14.10 -10.00
N ILE A 200 1.00 13.46 -8.93
CA ILE A 200 2.43 13.53 -8.56
C ILE A 200 3.22 12.49 -9.35
N CYS A 201 2.80 11.23 -9.33
CA CYS A 201 3.43 10.16 -10.11
C CYS A 201 3.08 10.22 -11.60
N GLY A 202 2.00 10.89 -11.97
CA GLY A 202 1.54 11.04 -13.35
C GLY A 202 1.13 9.72 -14.00
N VAL A 203 0.62 8.76 -13.22
CA VAL A 203 0.16 7.47 -13.75
C VAL A 203 -1.17 7.66 -14.48
N ARG A 204 -1.29 7.04 -15.64
CA ARG A 204 -2.57 7.01 -16.36
C ARG A 204 -3.54 6.03 -15.71
N PRO A 205 -4.81 6.42 -15.46
CA PRO A 205 -5.81 5.56 -14.86
C PRO A 205 -6.44 4.62 -15.91
N ASP A 206 -5.62 3.72 -16.45
CA ASP A 206 -6.00 2.81 -17.55
C ASP A 206 -6.15 1.34 -17.11
N TRP A 207 -5.94 1.04 -15.81
CA TRP A 207 -6.09 -0.31 -15.29
C TRP A 207 -7.54 -0.61 -14.90
N VAL A 208 -8.07 -1.74 -15.35
CA VAL A 208 -9.38 -2.27 -14.95
C VAL A 208 -9.28 -3.74 -14.57
N MET A 209 -10.01 -4.16 -13.53
CA MET A 209 -9.98 -5.53 -13.00
C MET A 209 -10.30 -6.58 -14.06
N ARG A 210 -11.23 -6.30 -14.97
CA ARG A 210 -11.61 -7.25 -16.03
C ARG A 210 -10.44 -7.58 -16.94
N ASP A 211 -9.67 -6.58 -17.34
CA ASP A 211 -8.53 -6.77 -18.23
C ASP A 211 -7.42 -7.54 -17.52
N HIS A 212 -7.23 -7.28 -16.22
CA HIS A 212 -6.31 -8.04 -15.38
C HIS A 212 -6.70 -9.53 -15.26
N ILE A 213 -8.01 -9.84 -15.16
CA ILE A 213 -8.49 -11.23 -15.17
C ILE A 213 -8.13 -11.92 -16.49
N GLU A 214 -8.34 -11.28 -17.63
CA GLU A 214 -7.99 -11.84 -18.93
C GLU A 214 -6.48 -12.05 -19.11
N GLU A 215 -5.67 -11.10 -18.63
CA GLU A 215 -4.21 -11.23 -18.60
C GLU A 215 -3.76 -12.38 -17.71
N ALA A 216 -4.33 -12.50 -16.50
CA ALA A 216 -4.02 -13.60 -15.58
C ALA A 216 -4.41 -14.96 -16.17
N VAL A 217 -5.58 -15.06 -16.80
CA VAL A 217 -6.03 -16.28 -17.49
C VAL A 217 -5.06 -16.66 -18.62
N ALA A 218 -4.61 -15.69 -19.42
CA ALA A 218 -3.65 -15.95 -20.49
C ALA A 218 -2.29 -16.42 -19.94
N ALA A 219 -1.80 -15.78 -18.88
CA ALA A 219 -0.53 -16.16 -18.24
C ALA A 219 -0.60 -17.57 -17.61
N ILE A 220 -1.73 -17.91 -16.95
CA ILE A 220 -1.94 -19.26 -16.39
C ILE A 220 -1.92 -20.32 -17.52
N ARG A 221 -2.60 -20.06 -18.64
CA ARG A 221 -2.58 -20.98 -19.79
C ARG A 221 -1.17 -21.21 -20.34
N GLU A 222 -0.42 -20.14 -20.49
CA GLU A 222 0.97 -20.22 -20.97
C GLU A 222 1.86 -21.00 -19.99
N GLN A 223 1.71 -20.74 -18.70
CA GLN A 223 2.51 -21.38 -17.65
C GLN A 223 2.19 -22.88 -17.49
N VAL A 224 0.91 -23.26 -17.56
CA VAL A 224 0.46 -24.63 -17.33
C VAL A 224 0.65 -25.49 -18.59
N GLY A 225 0.38 -24.91 -19.77
CA GLY A 225 0.43 -25.68 -21.02
C GLY A 225 -0.49 -26.91 -20.98
N ASP A 226 0.08 -28.09 -21.20
CA ASP A 226 -0.64 -29.40 -21.22
C ASP A 226 -0.60 -30.12 -19.86
N GLU A 227 -0.02 -29.54 -18.82
CA GLU A 227 0.12 -30.14 -17.50
C GLU A 227 -1.18 -30.07 -16.68
N GLU A 228 -1.31 -30.95 -15.68
CA GLU A 228 -2.42 -30.95 -14.74
C GLU A 228 -2.06 -30.12 -13.48
N VAL A 229 -3.07 -29.46 -12.89
CA VAL A 229 -2.94 -28.65 -11.69
C VAL A 229 -3.79 -29.20 -10.57
N ILE A 230 -3.22 -29.32 -9.37
CA ILE A 230 -3.94 -29.66 -8.14
C ILE A 230 -3.99 -28.42 -7.25
N LEU A 231 -5.19 -28.02 -6.83
CA LEU A 231 -5.42 -26.89 -5.93
C LEU A 231 -6.07 -27.36 -4.64
N GLY A 232 -5.44 -27.07 -3.49
CA GLY A 232 -6.04 -27.25 -2.17
C GLY A 232 -7.05 -26.14 -1.88
N LEU A 233 -8.31 -26.48 -1.65
CA LEU A 233 -9.35 -25.54 -1.23
C LEU A 233 -9.39 -25.46 0.30
N SER A 234 -9.40 -24.23 0.83
CA SER A 234 -9.52 -23.97 2.28
C SER A 234 -10.94 -23.57 2.70
N GLY A 235 -11.88 -23.44 1.76
CA GLY A 235 -13.19 -22.82 2.00
C GLY A 235 -13.14 -21.28 2.13
N GLY A 236 -11.95 -20.65 2.09
CA GLY A 236 -11.76 -19.21 2.11
C GLY A 236 -11.91 -18.55 0.73
N VAL A 237 -12.05 -17.22 0.74
CA VAL A 237 -12.23 -16.42 -0.49
C VAL A 237 -11.05 -16.57 -1.43
N ASP A 238 -9.81 -16.55 -0.91
CA ASP A 238 -8.61 -16.55 -1.74
C ASP A 238 -8.47 -17.84 -2.57
N SER A 239 -8.65 -19.00 -1.91
CA SER A 239 -8.60 -20.29 -2.60
C SER A 239 -9.74 -20.46 -3.59
N SER A 240 -10.92 -19.91 -3.31
CA SER A 240 -12.08 -19.93 -4.22
C SER A 240 -11.86 -19.06 -5.45
N VAL A 241 -11.27 -17.87 -5.29
CA VAL A 241 -10.91 -17.00 -6.40
C VAL A 241 -9.81 -17.64 -7.25
N ALA A 242 -8.80 -18.24 -6.63
CA ALA A 242 -7.75 -18.98 -7.35
C ALA A 242 -8.34 -20.14 -8.17
N ALA A 243 -9.24 -20.93 -7.56
CA ALA A 243 -9.93 -22.02 -8.26
C ALA A 243 -10.69 -21.52 -9.50
N ALA A 244 -11.49 -20.46 -9.35
CA ALA A 244 -12.26 -19.87 -10.43
C ALA A 244 -11.38 -19.34 -11.58
N LEU A 245 -10.26 -18.68 -11.23
CA LEU A 245 -9.31 -18.14 -12.22
C LEU A 245 -8.58 -19.25 -12.98
N ILE A 246 -8.07 -20.25 -12.26
CA ILE A 246 -7.35 -21.38 -12.84
C ILE A 246 -8.31 -22.21 -13.71
N HIS A 247 -9.51 -22.51 -13.20
CA HIS A 247 -10.51 -23.26 -13.99
C HIS A 247 -10.90 -22.51 -15.27
N ARG A 248 -11.08 -21.18 -15.21
CA ARG A 248 -11.34 -20.37 -16.41
C ARG A 248 -10.17 -20.41 -17.40
N ALA A 249 -8.95 -20.60 -16.93
CA ALA A 249 -7.77 -20.70 -17.77
C ALA A 249 -7.61 -22.08 -18.43
N ILE A 250 -7.73 -23.17 -17.65
CA ILE A 250 -7.31 -24.51 -18.04
C ILE A 250 -8.42 -25.58 -17.94
N GLY A 251 -9.61 -25.22 -17.45
CA GLY A 251 -10.76 -26.15 -17.43
C GLY A 251 -10.49 -27.44 -16.68
N ASP A 252 -10.70 -28.57 -17.36
CA ASP A 252 -10.61 -29.94 -16.81
C ASP A 252 -9.20 -30.35 -16.36
N GLN A 253 -8.14 -29.58 -16.70
CA GLN A 253 -6.79 -29.82 -16.19
C GLN A 253 -6.66 -29.44 -14.69
N LEU A 254 -7.66 -28.75 -14.10
CA LEU A 254 -7.68 -28.40 -12.68
C LEU A 254 -8.41 -29.45 -11.84
N THR A 255 -7.72 -30.01 -10.84
CA THR A 255 -8.32 -30.83 -9.79
C THR A 255 -8.32 -30.06 -8.47
N CYS A 256 -9.49 -29.72 -7.94
CA CYS A 256 -9.64 -29.11 -6.63
C CYS A 256 -9.79 -30.17 -5.54
N VAL A 257 -9.01 -30.05 -4.46
CA VAL A 257 -9.05 -30.95 -3.31
C VAL A 257 -9.45 -30.17 -2.07
N PHE A 258 -10.57 -30.52 -1.49
CA PHE A 258 -11.03 -29.99 -0.20
C PHE A 258 -10.86 -31.08 0.86
N VAL A 259 -10.27 -30.71 2.03
CA VAL A 259 -10.02 -31.66 3.12
C VAL A 259 -10.91 -31.33 4.30
N ASP A 260 -11.86 -32.20 4.60
CA ASP A 260 -12.62 -32.15 5.84
C ASP A 260 -11.87 -32.90 6.95
N HIS A 261 -11.27 -32.16 7.86
CA HIS A 261 -10.55 -32.70 9.02
C HIS A 261 -11.39 -32.72 10.30
N GLY A 262 -12.71 -32.47 10.20
CA GLY A 262 -13.66 -32.50 11.34
C GLY A 262 -13.63 -31.25 12.23
N LEU A 263 -12.86 -30.20 11.90
CA LEU A 263 -12.79 -28.93 12.63
C LEU A 263 -13.26 -27.74 11.76
N LEU A 264 -14.07 -28.04 10.73
CA LEU A 264 -14.66 -27.03 9.87
C LEU A 264 -15.78 -26.25 10.59
N ARG A 265 -16.11 -25.09 10.04
CA ARG A 265 -17.32 -24.37 10.46
C ARG A 265 -18.56 -25.18 10.10
N LEU A 266 -19.65 -24.90 10.80
CA LEU A 266 -20.93 -25.58 10.55
C LEU A 266 -21.32 -25.47 9.08
N ASN A 267 -21.54 -26.62 8.44
CA ASN A 267 -21.89 -26.78 7.01
C ASN A 267 -20.87 -26.22 5.99
N GLU A 268 -19.62 -25.94 6.42
CA GLU A 268 -18.60 -25.37 5.51
C GLU A 268 -18.25 -26.36 4.38
N GLY A 269 -18.15 -27.66 4.67
CA GLY A 269 -17.91 -28.68 3.64
C GLY A 269 -19.00 -28.72 2.59
N ASP A 270 -20.27 -28.76 3.02
CA ASP A 270 -21.40 -28.77 2.08
C ASP A 270 -21.44 -27.48 1.24
N MET A 271 -21.21 -26.33 1.85
CA MET A 271 -21.16 -25.03 1.13
C MET A 271 -20.05 -25.01 0.07
N VAL A 272 -18.88 -25.53 0.36
CA VAL A 272 -17.76 -25.61 -0.61
C VAL A 272 -18.11 -26.57 -1.75
N MET A 273 -18.67 -27.72 -1.43
CA MET A 273 -19.11 -28.69 -2.47
C MET A 273 -20.19 -28.11 -3.37
N ASP A 274 -21.19 -27.42 -2.80
CA ASP A 274 -22.26 -26.78 -3.57
C ASP A 274 -21.73 -25.64 -4.46
N MET A 275 -20.72 -24.92 -4.01
CA MET A 275 -20.12 -23.79 -4.76
C MET A 275 -19.37 -24.29 -6.03
N PHE A 276 -18.80 -25.48 -5.98
CA PHE A 276 -17.99 -26.05 -7.05
C PHE A 276 -18.60 -27.28 -7.74
N ALA A 277 -19.83 -27.63 -7.40
CA ALA A 277 -20.58 -28.74 -8.02
C ALA A 277 -21.30 -28.30 -9.31
N GLY A 278 -20.56 -27.77 -10.29
CA GLY A 278 -21.16 -27.30 -11.53
C GLY A 278 -20.30 -27.50 -12.74
#